data_b8422c2559c73b95539d946917ce187e
#
_entry.id   b8422c2559c73b95539d946917ce187e
#
_cell.length_a   1.000
_cell.length_b   1.000
_cell.length_c   1.000
_cell.angle_alpha   90.00
_cell.angle_beta   90.00
_cell.angle_gamma   90.00
#
_symmetry.space_group_name_H-M   'P 1'
#
loop_
_entity.id
_entity.type
_entity.pdbx_description
1 polymer ?
#
loop_
_entity_poly.entity_id
_entity_poly.type
_entity_poly.pdbx_seq_one_letter_code
_entity_poly.pdbx_strand_id
1 'polypeptide(L)'
;GYLPEIPPLYVDMTVREYLNFVAELKKLEKSLRNKYVEEAMETTGITAQQSRLIRNLSKGYRQRVGFAQAVLGYPEIIILDEPTVGLDPKQIIEIRDLIKELGKNHTVILSSHILSEISAVCDHIFIISKGKLVAGDSTENLMKQMSGAQEIELLIKGDNAAVQETFTGIAEVEKCIPLEQKDEACAHLNLIAKPGMDIRERVFDSCVNHGFVILQMNPVS
;
A
#
# COMPACT_ATOMS: atom_id res chain seq x y z
N GLY A 1 21.01 4.28 -5.86
CA GLY A 1 20.22 5.52 -5.95
C GLY A 1 19.48 5.79 -4.65
N TYR A 2 19.23 7.07 -4.35
CA TYR A 2 18.49 7.44 -3.14
C TYR A 2 17.58 8.63 -3.41
N LEU A 3 16.33 8.50 -2.99
CA LEU A 3 15.31 9.55 -2.99
C LEU A 3 14.85 9.77 -1.55
N PRO A 4 15.22 10.85 -0.87
CA PRO A 4 14.66 11.20 0.43
C PRO A 4 13.22 11.70 0.30
N GLU A 5 12.46 11.71 1.41
CA GLU A 5 11.08 12.22 1.50
C GLU A 5 10.94 13.62 0.86
N ILE A 6 11.91 14.50 1.14
CA ILE A 6 12.00 15.83 0.51
C ILE A 6 13.23 15.85 -0.40
N PRO A 7 13.06 15.76 -1.73
CA PRO A 7 14.18 15.78 -2.66
C PRO A 7 14.98 17.10 -2.57
N PRO A 8 16.31 17.04 -2.39
CA PRO A 8 17.17 18.22 -2.26
C PRO A 8 17.45 18.86 -3.62
N LEU A 9 16.42 19.45 -4.23
CA LEU A 9 16.48 19.99 -5.58
C LEU A 9 17.00 21.43 -5.61
N TYR A 10 17.87 21.75 -6.56
CA TYR A 10 18.28 23.13 -6.84
C TYR A 10 17.19 23.83 -7.67
N VAL A 11 16.30 24.53 -6.97
CA VAL A 11 15.05 25.05 -7.53
C VAL A 11 15.23 26.13 -8.61
N ASP A 12 16.40 26.78 -8.68
CA ASP A 12 16.76 27.81 -9.65
C ASP A 12 17.40 27.22 -10.94
N MET A 13 17.60 25.92 -10.99
CA MET A 13 18.00 25.20 -12.19
C MET A 13 16.78 24.70 -12.97
N THR A 14 16.93 24.55 -14.29
CA THR A 14 16.00 23.75 -15.08
C THR A 14 16.18 22.26 -14.76
N VAL A 15 15.18 21.44 -15.10
CA VAL A 15 15.24 19.99 -14.89
C VAL A 15 16.49 19.38 -15.54
N ARG A 16 16.76 19.74 -16.79
CA ARG A 16 17.93 19.24 -17.54
C ARG A 16 19.26 19.69 -16.92
N GLU A 17 19.38 20.97 -16.56
CA GLU A 17 20.59 21.48 -15.90
C GLU A 17 20.87 20.73 -14.59
N TYR A 18 19.83 20.54 -13.78
CA TYR A 18 19.94 19.83 -12.52
C TYR A 18 20.38 18.37 -12.71
N LEU A 19 19.77 17.64 -13.65
CA LEU A 19 20.13 16.24 -13.90
C LEU A 19 21.54 16.11 -14.47
N ASN A 20 21.99 17.04 -15.33
CA ASN A 20 23.38 17.07 -15.80
C ASN A 20 24.35 17.34 -14.65
N PHE A 21 24.02 18.26 -13.74
CA PHE A 21 24.81 18.53 -12.56
C PHE A 21 24.91 17.28 -11.66
N VAL A 22 23.80 16.58 -11.44
CA VAL A 22 23.82 15.30 -10.67
C VAL A 22 24.64 14.24 -11.38
N ALA A 23 24.56 14.11 -12.71
CA ALA A 23 25.37 13.18 -13.49
C ALA A 23 26.87 13.46 -13.32
N GLU A 24 27.25 14.73 -13.20
CA GLU A 24 28.62 15.14 -12.93
C GLU A 24 29.06 14.80 -11.52
N LEU A 25 28.23 15.07 -10.50
CA LEU A 25 28.49 14.70 -9.11
C LEU A 25 28.65 13.19 -8.92
N LYS A 26 27.82 12.40 -9.62
CA LYS A 26 27.93 10.93 -9.64
C LYS A 26 29.14 10.43 -10.43
N LYS A 27 29.93 11.31 -11.03
CA LYS A 27 31.13 11.00 -11.85
C LYS A 27 30.81 10.05 -13.02
N LEU A 28 29.62 10.17 -13.60
CA LEU A 28 29.25 9.38 -14.76
C LEU A 28 30.15 9.78 -15.95
N GLU A 29 30.42 8.81 -16.82
CA GLU A 29 31.28 9.01 -17.99
C GLU A 29 30.72 10.13 -18.89
N LYS A 30 31.54 11.12 -19.22
CA LYS A 30 31.13 12.35 -19.93
C LYS A 30 30.44 12.06 -21.25
N SER A 31 30.91 11.05 -21.99
CA SER A 31 30.35 10.60 -23.27
C SER A 31 28.92 10.05 -23.15
N LEU A 32 28.55 9.50 -22.00
CA LEU A 32 27.28 8.84 -21.74
C LEU A 32 26.29 9.70 -20.92
N ARG A 33 26.73 10.83 -20.35
CA ARG A 33 25.90 11.66 -19.46
C ARG A 33 24.59 12.10 -20.10
N ASN A 34 24.64 12.61 -21.34
CA ASN A 34 23.44 13.05 -22.05
C ASN A 34 22.44 11.91 -22.24
N LYS A 35 22.93 10.73 -22.62
CA LYS A 35 22.11 9.54 -22.76
C LYS A 35 21.43 9.16 -21.43
N TYR A 36 22.19 9.06 -20.34
CA TYR A 36 21.64 8.74 -19.04
C TYR A 36 20.61 9.77 -18.53
N VAL A 37 20.84 11.04 -18.80
CA VAL A 37 19.90 12.12 -18.43
C VAL A 37 18.59 12.01 -19.23
N GLU A 38 18.68 11.73 -20.52
CA GLU A 38 17.50 11.52 -21.38
C GLU A 38 16.70 10.30 -20.94
N GLU A 39 17.34 9.16 -20.75
CA GLU A 39 16.70 7.94 -20.28
C GLU A 39 16.06 8.10 -18.90
N ALA A 40 16.73 8.80 -17.97
CA ALA A 40 16.15 9.09 -16.65
C ALA A 40 14.90 9.98 -16.75
N MET A 41 14.90 10.99 -17.63
CA MET A 41 13.73 11.85 -17.87
C MET A 41 12.58 11.09 -18.53
N GLU A 42 12.86 10.20 -19.47
CA GLU A 42 11.87 9.35 -20.13
C GLU A 42 11.24 8.39 -19.13
N THR A 43 12.06 7.64 -18.41
CA THR A 43 11.59 6.67 -17.40
C THR A 43 10.68 7.32 -16.36
N THR A 44 10.98 8.53 -15.94
CA THR A 44 10.20 9.24 -14.91
C THR A 44 9.09 10.14 -15.47
N GLY A 45 8.95 10.20 -16.81
CA GLY A 45 7.89 10.96 -17.50
C GLY A 45 8.00 12.49 -17.36
N ILE A 46 9.23 13.04 -17.31
CA ILE A 46 9.46 14.48 -17.14
C ILE A 46 10.13 15.14 -18.35
N THR A 47 10.29 14.44 -19.45
CA THR A 47 10.95 14.96 -20.66
C THR A 47 10.33 16.28 -21.16
N ALA A 48 9.00 16.39 -21.13
CA ALA A 48 8.29 17.61 -21.51
C ALA A 48 8.58 18.83 -20.61
N GLN A 49 9.12 18.59 -19.41
CA GLN A 49 9.44 19.64 -18.43
C GLN A 49 10.92 20.02 -18.39
N GLN A 50 11.75 19.44 -19.25
CA GLN A 50 13.20 19.52 -19.18
C GLN A 50 13.78 20.96 -19.16
N SER A 51 13.13 21.92 -19.82
CA SER A 51 13.54 23.33 -19.88
C SER A 51 12.88 24.22 -18.82
N ARG A 52 11.97 23.68 -18.01
CA ARG A 52 11.32 24.43 -16.93
C ARG A 52 12.20 24.52 -15.69
N LEU A 53 12.17 25.67 -15.04
CA LEU A 53 12.77 25.83 -13.70
C LEU A 53 12.04 24.93 -12.70
N ILE A 54 12.80 24.24 -11.85
CA ILE A 54 12.27 23.29 -10.87
C ILE A 54 11.30 23.98 -9.89
N ARG A 55 11.55 25.24 -9.51
CA ARG A 55 10.63 26.01 -8.67
C ARG A 55 9.22 26.19 -9.27
N ASN A 56 9.08 26.13 -10.58
CA ASN A 56 7.81 26.30 -11.30
C ASN A 56 7.06 24.96 -11.51
N LEU A 57 7.59 23.86 -10.99
CA LEU A 57 6.96 22.54 -11.06
C LEU A 57 6.01 22.31 -9.89
N SER A 58 4.94 21.54 -10.14
CA SER A 58 4.10 21.01 -9.07
C SER A 58 4.90 20.06 -8.15
N LYS A 59 4.36 19.75 -6.96
CA LYS A 59 4.99 18.81 -6.04
C LYS A 59 5.25 17.45 -6.71
N GLY A 60 4.28 16.90 -7.44
CA GLY A 60 4.42 15.62 -8.14
C GLY A 60 5.53 15.64 -9.21
N TYR A 61 5.65 16.73 -9.98
CA TYR A 61 6.76 16.84 -10.92
C TYR A 61 8.12 17.00 -10.23
N ARG A 62 8.19 17.72 -9.12
CA ARG A 62 9.43 17.78 -8.31
C ARG A 62 9.81 16.40 -7.75
N GLN A 63 8.82 15.63 -7.31
CA GLN A 63 9.05 14.25 -6.88
C GLN A 63 9.62 13.41 -8.02
N ARG A 64 9.07 13.51 -9.24
CA ARG A 64 9.59 12.81 -10.44
C ARG A 64 11.01 13.24 -10.81
N VAL A 65 11.38 14.51 -10.61
CA VAL A 65 12.78 14.96 -10.76
C VAL A 65 13.68 14.26 -9.73
N GLY A 66 13.22 14.09 -8.50
CA GLY A 66 13.92 13.31 -7.47
C GLY A 66 14.08 11.84 -7.85
N PHE A 67 13.04 11.22 -8.44
CA PHE A 67 13.17 9.86 -9.00
C PHE A 67 14.21 9.81 -10.13
N ALA A 68 14.19 10.77 -11.06
CA ALA A 68 15.18 10.84 -12.13
C ALA A 68 16.61 10.93 -11.58
N GLN A 69 16.82 11.74 -10.54
CA GLN A 69 18.10 11.79 -9.82
C GLN A 69 18.49 10.43 -9.24
N ALA A 70 17.53 9.70 -8.64
CA ALA A 70 17.80 8.42 -8.00
C ALA A 70 18.19 7.36 -9.03
N VAL A 71 17.50 7.26 -10.17
CA VAL A 71 17.74 6.24 -11.22
C VAL A 71 18.90 6.58 -12.14
N LEU A 72 19.38 7.83 -12.13
CA LEU A 72 20.44 8.30 -13.02
C LEU A 72 21.72 7.48 -12.87
N GLY A 73 22.19 6.89 -13.97
CA GLY A 73 23.36 6.03 -14.02
C GLY A 73 23.09 4.56 -13.73
N TYR A 74 21.83 4.12 -13.76
CA TYR A 74 21.39 2.72 -13.61
C TYR A 74 21.93 2.02 -12.36
N PRO A 75 21.66 2.53 -11.15
CA PRO A 75 22.11 1.89 -9.93
C PRO A 75 21.42 0.54 -9.75
N GLU A 76 22.14 -0.47 -9.27
CA GLU A 76 21.54 -1.78 -8.96
C GLU A 76 20.50 -1.69 -7.86
N ILE A 77 20.69 -0.78 -6.89
CA ILE A 77 19.80 -0.57 -5.74
C ILE A 77 19.26 0.86 -5.75
N ILE A 78 17.96 1.00 -5.58
CA ILE A 78 17.26 2.28 -5.42
C ILE A 78 16.55 2.28 -4.07
N ILE A 79 16.84 3.28 -3.25
CA ILE A 79 16.20 3.50 -1.95
C ILE A 79 15.27 4.70 -2.08
N LEU A 80 14.00 4.51 -1.72
CA LEU A 80 12.94 5.51 -1.79
C LEU A 80 12.36 5.73 -0.40
N ASP A 81 12.52 6.93 0.13
CA ASP A 81 12.02 7.28 1.45
C ASP A 81 10.71 8.05 1.33
N GLU A 82 9.60 7.44 1.79
CA GLU A 82 8.24 7.99 1.73
C GLU A 82 7.86 8.60 0.36
N PRO A 83 8.01 7.87 -0.75
CA PRO A 83 7.98 8.45 -2.11
C PRO A 83 6.62 9.04 -2.52
N THR A 84 5.54 8.73 -1.80
CA THR A 84 4.16 9.13 -2.11
C THR A 84 3.61 10.22 -1.20
N VAL A 85 4.35 10.62 -0.17
CA VAL A 85 3.88 11.59 0.83
C VAL A 85 3.49 12.93 0.22
N GLY A 86 2.23 13.33 0.49
CA GLY A 86 1.66 14.62 0.08
C GLY A 86 1.41 14.75 -1.42
N LEU A 87 1.31 13.64 -2.13
CA LEU A 87 0.81 13.57 -3.49
C LEU A 87 -0.71 13.39 -3.49
N ASP A 88 -1.37 13.77 -4.55
CA ASP A 88 -2.78 13.49 -4.75
C ASP A 88 -3.01 12.01 -5.18
N PRO A 89 -4.24 11.46 -5.04
CA PRO A 89 -4.51 10.06 -5.33
C PRO A 89 -4.11 9.60 -6.74
N LYS A 90 -4.25 10.48 -7.75
CA LYS A 90 -3.86 10.16 -9.11
C LYS A 90 -2.34 10.04 -9.24
N GLN A 91 -1.62 10.99 -8.64
CA GLN A 91 -0.16 10.97 -8.63
C GLN A 91 0.40 9.76 -7.87
N ILE A 92 -0.26 9.34 -6.79
CA ILE A 92 0.12 8.12 -6.04
C ILE A 92 0.08 6.89 -6.96
N ILE A 93 -0.99 6.74 -7.75
CA ILE A 93 -1.10 5.63 -8.71
C ILE A 93 0.04 5.68 -9.73
N GLU A 94 0.30 6.84 -10.31
CA GLU A 94 1.37 7.02 -11.30
C GLU A 94 2.77 6.73 -10.72
N ILE A 95 3.02 7.09 -9.46
CA ILE A 95 4.29 6.80 -8.78
C ILE A 95 4.41 5.30 -8.45
N ARG A 96 3.32 4.64 -8.06
CA ARG A 96 3.32 3.18 -7.85
C ARG A 96 3.65 2.43 -9.14
N ASP A 97 3.09 2.85 -10.27
CA ASP A 97 3.40 2.25 -11.57
C ASP A 97 4.86 2.46 -11.95
N LEU A 98 5.42 3.66 -11.68
CA LEU A 98 6.83 3.94 -11.86
C LEU A 98 7.71 3.03 -10.98
N ILE A 99 7.38 2.85 -9.71
CA ILE A 99 8.13 1.97 -8.79
C ILE A 99 8.12 0.52 -9.29
N LYS A 100 6.97 0.02 -9.74
CA LYS A 100 6.86 -1.33 -10.33
C LYS A 100 7.73 -1.48 -11.59
N GLU A 101 7.73 -0.47 -12.45
CA GLU A 101 8.57 -0.49 -13.65
C GLU A 101 10.07 -0.52 -13.30
N LEU A 102 10.47 0.31 -12.33
CA LEU A 102 11.86 0.30 -11.83
C LEU A 102 12.23 -1.06 -11.21
N GLY A 103 11.31 -1.70 -10.49
CA GLY A 103 11.53 -3.02 -9.87
C GLY A 103 11.84 -4.14 -10.85
N LYS A 104 11.54 -3.97 -12.15
CA LYS A 104 11.91 -4.99 -13.18
C LYS A 104 13.42 -5.08 -13.42
N ASN A 105 14.15 -3.98 -13.23
CA ASN A 105 15.56 -3.87 -13.57
C ASN A 105 16.46 -3.47 -12.38
N HIS A 106 15.85 -3.13 -11.24
CA HIS A 106 16.53 -2.66 -10.05
C HIS A 106 15.99 -3.36 -8.80
N THR A 107 16.84 -3.50 -7.79
CA THR A 107 16.34 -3.79 -6.44
C THR A 107 15.84 -2.49 -5.83
N VAL A 108 14.54 -2.40 -5.58
CA VAL A 108 13.92 -1.21 -4.99
C VAL A 108 13.61 -1.47 -3.52
N ILE A 109 14.13 -0.61 -2.64
CA ILE A 109 13.81 -0.59 -1.21
C ILE A 109 13.02 0.70 -0.97
N LEU A 110 11.81 0.58 -0.43
CA LEU A 110 10.99 1.76 -0.12
C LEU A 110 10.52 1.74 1.34
N SER A 111 10.47 2.91 1.96
CA SER A 111 9.81 3.12 3.24
C SER A 111 8.41 3.70 3.01
N SER A 112 7.46 3.32 3.83
CA SER A 112 6.15 3.99 3.96
C SER A 112 5.51 3.59 5.28
N HIS A 113 4.66 4.48 5.79
CA HIS A 113 3.82 4.21 6.96
C HIS A 113 2.41 3.73 6.57
N ILE A 114 2.10 3.60 5.28
CA ILE A 114 0.79 3.19 4.76
C ILE A 114 0.90 1.79 4.16
N LEU A 115 0.39 0.79 4.89
CA LEU A 115 0.51 -0.62 4.51
C LEU A 115 -0.14 -0.92 3.14
N SER A 116 -1.29 -0.32 2.83
CA SER A 116 -1.96 -0.52 1.55
C SER A 116 -1.18 0.02 0.34
N GLU A 117 -0.28 0.97 0.56
CA GLU A 117 0.63 1.46 -0.48
C GLU A 117 1.76 0.47 -0.73
N ILE A 118 2.35 -0.05 0.34
CA ILE A 118 3.45 -1.01 0.28
C ILE A 118 2.97 -2.32 -0.35
N SER A 119 1.83 -2.86 0.12
CA SER A 119 1.27 -4.12 -0.39
C SER A 119 0.92 -4.08 -1.88
N ALA A 120 0.69 -2.90 -2.43
CA ALA A 120 0.38 -2.74 -3.85
C ALA A 120 1.61 -2.80 -4.77
N VAL A 121 2.84 -2.65 -4.23
CA VAL A 121 4.07 -2.51 -5.04
C VAL A 121 5.22 -3.41 -4.62
N CYS A 122 5.22 -3.94 -3.37
CA CYS A 122 6.31 -4.73 -2.82
C CYS A 122 6.00 -6.23 -2.82
N ASP A 123 7.01 -7.05 -3.11
CA ASP A 123 6.95 -8.51 -3.00
C ASP A 123 7.21 -8.96 -1.55
N HIS A 124 8.08 -8.25 -0.83
CA HIS A 124 8.45 -8.51 0.56
C HIS A 124 8.32 -7.25 1.41
N ILE A 125 7.85 -7.42 2.64
CA ILE A 125 7.64 -6.33 3.60
C ILE A 125 8.38 -6.66 4.90
N PHE A 126 9.04 -5.64 5.45
CA PHE A 126 9.65 -5.69 6.78
C PHE A 126 8.96 -4.67 7.69
N ILE A 127 8.41 -5.12 8.81
CA ILE A 127 7.75 -4.26 9.80
C ILE A 127 8.73 -3.96 10.92
N ILE A 128 9.03 -2.67 11.11
CA ILE A 128 9.93 -2.19 12.16
C ILE A 128 9.11 -1.42 13.20
N SER A 129 9.27 -1.77 14.46
CA SER A 129 8.66 -1.06 15.59
C SER A 129 9.70 -0.85 16.70
N LYS A 130 9.80 0.38 17.20
CA LYS A 130 10.75 0.77 18.26
C LYS A 130 12.20 0.33 17.97
N GLY A 131 12.62 0.45 16.71
CA GLY A 131 13.98 0.08 16.27
C GLY A 131 14.26 -1.42 16.17
N LYS A 132 13.21 -2.27 16.25
CA LYS A 132 13.34 -3.73 16.12
C LYS A 132 12.51 -4.22 14.95
N LEU A 133 13.04 -5.21 14.24
CA LEU A 133 12.29 -5.97 13.23
C LEU A 133 11.25 -6.83 13.94
N VAL A 134 9.97 -6.57 13.68
CA VAL A 134 8.84 -7.27 14.31
C VAL A 134 8.34 -8.39 13.43
N ALA A 135 8.28 -8.16 12.13
CA ALA A 135 7.89 -9.17 11.14
C ALA A 135 8.62 -8.91 9.81
N GLY A 136 8.80 -9.97 9.03
CA GLY A 136 9.35 -9.87 7.68
C GLY A 136 8.93 -11.11 6.92
N ASP A 137 8.13 -10.92 5.84
CA ASP A 137 7.64 -12.01 5.00
C ASP A 137 7.16 -11.45 3.65
N SER A 138 6.70 -12.34 2.79
CA SER A 138 6.00 -11.94 1.56
C SER A 138 4.74 -11.14 1.90
N THR A 139 4.35 -10.26 0.98
CA THR A 139 3.12 -9.47 1.12
C THR A 139 1.90 -10.36 1.37
N GLU A 140 1.78 -11.49 0.66
CA GLU A 140 0.67 -12.42 0.83
C GLU A 140 0.61 -13.04 2.22
N ASN A 141 1.76 -13.48 2.76
CA ASN A 141 1.83 -14.10 4.07
C ASN A 141 1.52 -13.10 5.19
N LEU A 142 2.08 -11.88 5.09
CA LEU A 142 1.81 -10.82 6.05
C LEU A 142 0.34 -10.39 6.03
N MET A 143 -0.26 -10.27 4.84
CA MET A 143 -1.69 -9.97 4.73
C MET A 143 -2.56 -11.07 5.35
N LYS A 144 -2.19 -12.35 5.18
CA LYS A 144 -2.88 -13.48 5.87
C LYS A 144 -2.70 -13.43 7.38
N GLN A 145 -1.52 -13.06 7.87
CA GLN A 145 -1.24 -12.95 9.31
C GLN A 145 -1.92 -11.72 9.92
N MET A 146 -1.99 -10.61 9.17
CA MET A 146 -2.60 -9.36 9.61
C MET A 146 -4.12 -9.33 9.42
N SER A 147 -4.66 -10.11 8.47
CA SER A 147 -6.07 -10.47 8.49
C SER A 147 -6.29 -11.39 9.67
N GLY A 148 -6.17 -10.83 10.88
CA GLY A 148 -6.52 -11.48 12.14
C GLY A 148 -7.86 -12.18 12.02
N ALA A 149 -8.30 -12.85 13.04
CA ALA A 149 -9.61 -13.49 13.05
C ALA A 149 -10.63 -12.57 12.37
N GLN A 150 -11.18 -12.98 11.23
CA GLN A 150 -12.14 -12.15 10.49
C GLN A 150 -13.31 -11.87 11.42
N GLU A 151 -13.54 -10.58 11.71
CA GLU A 151 -14.68 -10.16 12.51
C GLU A 151 -15.82 -9.72 11.60
N ILE A 152 -17.02 -10.22 11.86
CA ILE A 152 -18.21 -9.90 11.09
C ILE A 152 -19.32 -9.46 12.04
N GLU A 153 -19.76 -8.23 11.88
CA GLU A 153 -20.96 -7.72 12.55
C GLU A 153 -22.20 -8.17 11.77
N LEU A 154 -23.11 -8.82 12.46
CA LEU A 154 -24.34 -9.39 11.92
C LEU A 154 -25.56 -8.82 12.60
N LEU A 155 -26.54 -8.41 11.79
CA LEU A 155 -27.90 -8.12 12.22
C LEU A 155 -28.83 -9.14 11.54
N ILE A 156 -29.48 -9.95 12.33
CA ILE A 156 -30.29 -11.09 11.85
C ILE A 156 -31.68 -11.02 12.47
N LYS A 157 -32.73 -11.15 11.65
CA LYS A 157 -34.09 -11.29 12.13
C LYS A 157 -34.29 -12.72 12.63
N GLY A 158 -34.56 -12.87 13.93
CA GLY A 158 -34.75 -14.14 14.59
C GLY A 158 -34.60 -14.02 16.11
N ASP A 159 -34.96 -15.08 16.83
CA ASP A 159 -34.71 -15.16 18.26
C ASP A 159 -33.22 -15.14 18.59
N ASN A 160 -32.82 -14.25 19.48
CA ASN A 160 -31.41 -14.02 19.81
C ASN A 160 -30.70 -15.25 20.33
N ALA A 161 -31.36 -16.05 21.19
CA ALA A 161 -30.80 -17.24 21.76
C ALA A 161 -30.57 -18.34 20.71
N ALA A 162 -31.54 -18.56 19.82
CA ALA A 162 -31.47 -19.55 18.76
C ALA A 162 -30.40 -19.18 17.72
N VAL A 163 -30.29 -17.89 17.36
CA VAL A 163 -29.27 -17.37 16.45
C VAL A 163 -27.88 -17.54 17.06
N GLN A 164 -27.69 -17.16 18.31
CA GLN A 164 -26.40 -17.28 19.01
C GLN A 164 -25.96 -18.74 19.16
N GLU A 165 -26.86 -19.66 19.51
CA GLU A 165 -26.55 -21.07 19.61
C GLU A 165 -26.11 -21.67 18.27
N THR A 166 -26.82 -21.28 17.19
CA THR A 166 -26.51 -21.75 15.84
C THR A 166 -25.10 -21.32 15.41
N PHE A 167 -24.71 -20.09 15.64
CA PHE A 167 -23.37 -19.61 15.21
C PHE A 167 -22.24 -20.06 16.14
N THR A 168 -22.50 -20.25 17.41
CA THR A 168 -21.53 -20.86 18.33
C THR A 168 -21.22 -22.32 17.95
N GLY A 169 -22.13 -22.99 17.26
CA GLY A 169 -21.94 -24.36 16.74
C GLY A 169 -21.10 -24.43 15.46
N ILE A 170 -20.77 -23.35 14.81
CA ILE A 170 -19.96 -23.34 13.59
C ILE A 170 -18.48 -23.58 13.96
N ALA A 171 -17.87 -24.62 13.39
CA ALA A 171 -16.51 -25.04 13.74
C ALA A 171 -15.43 -23.96 13.45
N GLU A 172 -15.66 -23.13 12.44
CA GLU A 172 -14.78 -22.06 11.98
C GLU A 172 -14.92 -20.75 12.79
N VAL A 173 -15.97 -20.63 13.62
CA VAL A 173 -16.18 -19.49 14.53
C VAL A 173 -15.39 -19.72 15.81
N GLU A 174 -14.58 -18.76 16.20
CA GLU A 174 -13.85 -18.77 17.47
C GLU A 174 -14.70 -18.19 18.61
N LYS A 175 -15.38 -17.05 18.33
CA LYS A 175 -16.25 -16.39 19.31
C LYS A 175 -17.49 -15.82 18.65
N CYS A 176 -18.61 -15.91 19.37
CA CYS A 176 -19.87 -15.26 19.04
C CYS A 176 -20.21 -14.31 20.20
N ILE A 177 -20.14 -13.00 19.96
CA ILE A 177 -20.30 -11.96 20.98
C ILE A 177 -21.61 -11.23 20.71
N PRO A 178 -22.61 -11.28 21.62
CA PRO A 178 -23.83 -10.50 21.47
C PRO A 178 -23.51 -9.01 21.63
N LEU A 179 -24.06 -8.20 20.74
CA LEU A 179 -24.00 -6.74 20.78
C LEU A 179 -25.32 -6.16 21.32
N GLU A 180 -25.32 -4.88 21.60
CA GLU A 180 -26.49 -4.19 22.13
C GLU A 180 -27.69 -4.29 21.16
N GLN A 181 -28.81 -4.82 21.63
CA GLN A 181 -30.00 -5.00 20.83
C GLN A 181 -30.71 -3.66 20.61
N LYS A 182 -30.95 -3.34 19.35
CA LYS A 182 -31.75 -2.16 18.93
C LYS A 182 -33.22 -2.50 18.69
N ASP A 183 -33.52 -3.80 18.50
CA ASP A 183 -34.89 -4.31 18.23
C ASP A 183 -35.02 -5.72 18.83
N GLU A 184 -36.11 -5.98 19.59
CA GLU A 184 -36.38 -7.28 20.24
C GLU A 184 -36.53 -8.43 19.22
N ALA A 185 -36.87 -8.13 17.98
CA ALA A 185 -37.09 -9.11 16.92
C ALA A 185 -35.79 -9.46 16.15
N CYS A 186 -34.66 -8.85 16.49
CA CYS A 186 -33.39 -9.01 15.77
C CYS A 186 -32.26 -9.38 16.72
N ALA A 187 -31.46 -10.37 16.34
CA ALA A 187 -30.18 -10.67 16.97
C ALA A 187 -29.11 -9.78 16.38
N HIS A 188 -28.31 -9.10 17.22
CA HIS A 188 -27.16 -8.31 16.85
C HIS A 188 -25.90 -8.94 17.44
N LEU A 189 -25.01 -9.43 16.59
CA LEU A 189 -23.88 -10.24 16.98
C LEU A 189 -22.58 -9.80 16.29
N ASN A 190 -21.45 -9.98 16.98
CA ASN A 190 -20.13 -9.95 16.39
C ASN A 190 -19.56 -11.38 16.38
N LEU A 191 -19.28 -11.92 15.20
CA LEU A 191 -18.63 -13.20 15.02
C LEU A 191 -17.15 -13.02 14.75
N ILE A 192 -16.32 -13.73 15.49
CA ILE A 192 -14.88 -13.78 15.31
C ILE A 192 -14.53 -15.15 14.75
N ALA A 193 -13.97 -15.17 13.53
CA ALA A 193 -13.51 -16.40 12.89
C ALA A 193 -12.18 -16.87 13.47
N LYS A 194 -11.87 -18.14 13.33
CA LYS A 194 -10.52 -18.66 13.58
C LYS A 194 -9.54 -18.04 12.59
N PRO A 195 -8.27 -17.82 12.95
CA PRO A 195 -7.27 -17.20 12.09
C PRO A 195 -7.19 -17.84 10.70
N GLY A 196 -7.27 -17.02 9.67
CA GLY A 196 -7.19 -17.47 8.27
C GLY A 196 -8.44 -18.12 7.69
N MET A 197 -9.57 -18.16 8.43
CA MET A 197 -10.83 -18.71 7.96
C MET A 197 -11.78 -17.60 7.50
N ASP A 198 -12.39 -17.77 6.32
CA ASP A 198 -13.52 -16.96 5.86
C ASP A 198 -14.83 -17.67 6.24
N ILE A 199 -15.60 -17.04 7.12
CA ILE A 199 -16.85 -17.62 7.63
C ILE A 199 -18.11 -17.12 6.94
N ARG A 200 -18.00 -16.19 5.97
CA ARG A 200 -19.17 -15.52 5.36
C ARG A 200 -20.12 -16.50 4.68
N GLU A 201 -19.58 -17.42 3.90
CA GLU A 201 -20.38 -18.45 3.20
C GLU A 201 -21.04 -19.40 4.21
N ARG A 202 -20.32 -19.83 5.23
CA ARG A 202 -20.84 -20.68 6.31
C ARG A 202 -21.95 -20.01 7.10
N VAL A 203 -21.79 -18.72 7.41
CA VAL A 203 -22.81 -17.91 8.08
C VAL A 203 -24.08 -17.81 7.22
N PHE A 204 -23.91 -17.55 5.91
CA PHE A 204 -25.01 -17.49 4.98
C PHE A 204 -25.78 -18.83 4.90
N ASP A 205 -25.07 -19.92 4.69
CA ASP A 205 -25.66 -21.27 4.62
C ASP A 205 -26.40 -21.63 5.90
N SER A 206 -25.82 -21.28 7.04
CA SER A 206 -26.42 -21.53 8.35
C SER A 206 -27.73 -20.75 8.51
N CYS A 207 -27.77 -19.49 8.06
CA CYS A 207 -29.02 -18.70 8.07
C CYS A 207 -30.09 -19.32 7.17
N VAL A 208 -29.73 -19.76 5.98
CA VAL A 208 -30.66 -20.40 5.03
C VAL A 208 -31.26 -21.66 5.64
N ASN A 209 -30.39 -22.51 6.23
CA ASN A 209 -30.83 -23.80 6.83
C ASN A 209 -31.77 -23.65 8.03
N HIS A 210 -31.61 -22.56 8.81
CA HIS A 210 -32.46 -22.31 9.99
C HIS A 210 -33.58 -21.29 9.74
N GLY A 211 -33.72 -20.80 8.50
CA GLY A 211 -34.75 -19.84 8.14
C GLY A 211 -34.56 -18.44 8.72
N PHE A 212 -33.33 -18.08 9.08
CA PHE A 212 -33.00 -16.75 9.55
C PHE A 212 -32.82 -15.78 8.37
N VAL A 213 -33.20 -14.52 8.57
CA VAL A 213 -33.04 -13.47 7.55
C VAL A 213 -31.90 -12.55 7.95
N ILE A 214 -30.85 -12.50 7.13
CA ILE A 214 -29.75 -11.56 7.31
C ILE A 214 -30.21 -10.17 6.87
N LEU A 215 -30.20 -9.21 7.80
CA LEU A 215 -30.50 -7.81 7.54
C LEU A 215 -29.22 -7.01 7.26
N GLN A 216 -28.11 -7.40 7.90
CA GLN A 216 -26.82 -6.76 7.74
C GLN A 216 -25.68 -7.74 7.99
N MET A 217 -24.63 -7.69 7.17
CA MET A 217 -23.39 -8.45 7.32
C MET A 217 -22.22 -7.56 6.92
N ASN A 218 -21.52 -7.00 7.90
CA ASN A 218 -20.41 -6.07 7.68
C ASN A 218 -19.11 -6.63 8.26
N PRO A 219 -18.00 -6.52 7.53
CA PRO A 219 -16.70 -6.76 8.15
C PRO A 219 -16.40 -5.65 9.16
N VAL A 220 -15.93 -6.03 10.34
CA VAL A 220 -15.39 -5.10 11.34
C VAL A 220 -13.91 -4.92 11.01
N SER A 221 -13.51 -3.68 10.68
CA SER A 221 -12.14 -3.30 10.28
C SER A 221 -11.33 -2.75 11.46
#